data_d07e6fb2289824c221894c058bc72cae
#
_entry.id   d07e6fb2289824c221894c058bc72cae
#
_cell.length_a   1.000
_cell.length_b   1.000
_cell.length_c   1.000
_cell.angle_alpha   90.00
_cell.angle_beta   90.00
_cell.angle_gamma   90.00
#
_symmetry.space_group_name_H-M   'P 1'
#
loop_
_entity.id
_entity.type
_entity.pdbx_description
1 polymer ?
#
loop_
_entity_poly.entity_id
_entity_poly.type
_entity_poly.pdbx_seq_one_letter_code
_entity_poly.pdbx_strand_id
1 'polypeptide(L)'
;MKSETTTPRRILSKKGMRELKKSISSLEHDIKMTRLSLHELDKTSGHDELFERVEKLATLEMLEESLDNKRQILASSVLLPSKRARLQVAIGSIVDLIDQQGRLFRYTLVDSVEANPSDGRISIASPLGKTLLGKTVQDIVEWGNGITANKLQLVRIA
;
A
#
# COMPACT_ATOMS: atom_id res chain seq x y z
N MET A 1 -17.56 5.73 29.13
CA MET A 1 -17.67 5.62 27.66
C MET A 1 -16.29 5.29 27.11
N LYS A 2 -16.09 4.06 26.69
CA LYS A 2 -14.86 3.69 25.96
C LYS A 2 -15.04 4.20 24.52
N SER A 3 -14.28 5.20 24.14
CA SER A 3 -14.13 5.59 22.75
C SER A 3 -13.43 4.42 22.02
N GLU A 4 -14.22 3.59 21.37
CA GLU A 4 -13.70 2.66 20.38
C GLU A 4 -13.12 3.48 19.24
N THR A 5 -11.82 3.64 19.26
CA THR A 5 -11.06 4.06 18.08
C THR A 5 -11.21 2.97 17.04
N THR A 6 -12.28 3.07 16.27
CA THR A 6 -12.50 2.20 15.11
C THR A 6 -11.41 2.50 14.10
N THR A 7 -10.34 1.73 14.15
CA THR A 7 -9.32 1.76 13.10
C THR A 7 -10.03 1.51 11.77
N PRO A 8 -9.90 2.41 10.79
CA PRO A 8 -10.63 2.26 9.53
C PRO A 8 -10.27 0.93 8.88
N ARG A 9 -11.27 0.12 8.57
CA ARG A 9 -11.07 -1.17 7.88
C ARG A 9 -10.45 -0.92 6.51
N ARG A 10 -9.31 -1.53 6.27
CA ARG A 10 -8.65 -1.51 4.96
C ARG A 10 -9.28 -2.56 4.05
N ILE A 11 -9.52 -2.19 2.81
CA ILE A 11 -10.06 -3.11 1.81
C ILE A 11 -8.96 -3.46 0.83
N LEU A 12 -8.53 -4.71 0.84
CA LEU A 12 -7.42 -5.21 0.01
C LEU A 12 -7.93 -6.18 -1.06
N SER A 13 -7.28 -6.16 -2.20
CA SER A 13 -7.45 -7.18 -3.23
C SER A 13 -6.85 -8.52 -2.79
N LYS A 14 -7.21 -9.60 -3.49
CA LYS A 14 -6.55 -10.91 -3.27
C LYS A 14 -5.05 -10.85 -3.48
N LYS A 15 -4.61 -10.05 -4.47
CA LYS A 15 -3.18 -9.83 -4.76
C LYS A 15 -2.51 -9.08 -3.61
N GLY A 16 -3.07 -7.96 -3.16
CA GLY A 16 -2.52 -7.17 -2.07
C GLY A 16 -2.47 -7.91 -0.76
N MET A 17 -3.50 -8.70 -0.45
CA MET A 17 -3.51 -9.57 0.74
C MET A 17 -2.38 -10.61 0.68
N ARG A 18 -2.13 -11.20 -0.49
CA ARG A 18 -1.04 -12.16 -0.69
C ARG A 18 0.33 -11.50 -0.56
N GLU A 19 0.51 -10.32 -1.16
CA GLU A 19 1.74 -9.55 -1.08
C GLU A 19 2.06 -9.16 0.37
N LEU A 20 1.05 -8.71 1.12
CA LEU A 20 1.19 -8.37 2.53
C LEU A 20 1.62 -9.59 3.37
N LYS A 21 0.97 -10.74 3.21
CA LYS A 21 1.34 -11.99 3.89
C LYS A 21 2.76 -12.43 3.53
N LYS A 22 3.16 -12.32 2.26
CA LYS A 22 4.51 -12.64 1.81
C LYS A 22 5.55 -11.72 2.45
N SER A 23 5.25 -10.42 2.53
CA SER A 23 6.12 -9.44 3.19
C SER A 23 6.29 -9.73 4.70
N ILE A 24 5.22 -10.13 5.38
CA ILE A 24 5.27 -10.56 6.79
C ILE A 24 6.19 -11.77 6.95
N SER A 25 6.04 -12.81 6.12
CA SER A 25 6.90 -13.99 6.17
C SER A 25 8.37 -13.67 5.91
N SER A 26 8.66 -12.75 4.99
CA SER A 26 10.03 -12.28 4.74
C SER A 26 10.62 -11.58 5.95
N LEU A 27 9.87 -10.67 6.59
CA LEU A 27 10.31 -9.98 7.80
C LEU A 27 10.55 -10.95 8.97
N GLU A 28 9.69 -11.95 9.14
CA GLU A 28 9.87 -12.99 10.17
C GLU A 28 11.16 -13.78 9.94
N HIS A 29 11.47 -14.08 8.68
CA HIS A 29 12.73 -14.74 8.31
C HIS A 29 13.94 -13.85 8.62
N ASP A 30 13.90 -12.58 8.21
CA ASP A 30 15.00 -11.64 8.42
C ASP A 30 15.26 -11.39 9.91
N ILE A 31 14.21 -11.26 10.72
CA ILE A 31 14.28 -11.16 12.17
C ILE A 31 14.96 -12.40 12.76
N LYS A 32 14.56 -13.60 12.33
CA LYS A 32 15.17 -14.84 12.77
C LYS A 32 16.66 -14.90 12.45
N MET A 33 17.04 -14.53 11.23
CA MET A 33 18.44 -14.52 10.80
C MET A 33 19.27 -13.49 11.58
N THR A 34 18.72 -12.30 11.81
CA THR A 34 19.39 -11.26 12.61
C THR A 34 19.60 -11.69 14.04
N ARG A 35 18.61 -12.33 14.67
CA ARG A 35 18.74 -12.88 16.02
C ARG A 35 19.80 -13.98 16.11
N LEU A 36 19.87 -14.87 15.12
CA LEU A 36 20.91 -15.90 15.06
C LEU A 36 22.29 -15.26 14.93
N SER A 37 22.45 -14.25 14.08
CA SER A 37 23.71 -13.54 13.92
C SER A 37 24.14 -12.80 15.21
N LEU A 38 23.20 -12.20 15.93
CA LEU A 38 23.46 -11.61 17.26
C LEU A 38 23.94 -12.66 18.26
N HIS A 39 23.29 -13.83 18.26
CA HIS A 39 23.68 -14.91 19.16
C HIS A 39 25.11 -15.44 18.88
N GLU A 40 25.52 -15.46 17.61
CA GLU A 40 26.91 -15.80 17.26
C GLU A 40 27.91 -14.74 17.74
N LEU A 41 27.58 -13.45 17.64
CA LEU A 41 28.41 -12.36 18.16
C LEU A 41 28.55 -12.39 19.70
N ASP A 42 27.54 -12.87 20.41
CA ASP A 42 27.59 -13.01 21.89
C ASP A 42 28.66 -14.02 22.37
N LYS A 43 29.13 -14.90 21.48
CA LYS A 43 30.16 -15.90 21.78
C LYS A 43 31.58 -15.34 21.64
N THR A 44 31.72 -14.16 21.08
CA THR A 44 33.00 -13.50 20.78
C THR A 44 33.16 -12.23 21.61
N SER A 45 34.39 -11.82 21.97
CA SER A 45 34.64 -10.73 22.92
C SER A 45 35.58 -9.66 22.35
N GLY A 46 35.40 -9.23 21.11
CA GLY A 46 36.19 -8.21 20.45
C GLY A 46 35.59 -6.80 20.53
N HIS A 47 36.44 -5.77 20.41
CA HIS A 47 36.00 -4.36 20.44
C HIS A 47 35.23 -3.98 19.17
N ASP A 48 35.62 -4.52 18.01
CA ASP A 48 34.95 -4.30 16.73
C ASP A 48 33.58 -4.97 16.68
N GLU A 49 33.40 -6.05 17.39
CA GLU A 49 32.15 -6.80 17.53
C GLU A 49 31.07 -6.04 18.32
N LEU A 50 31.49 -5.16 19.21
CA LEU A 50 30.57 -4.31 19.99
C LEU A 50 29.82 -3.33 19.06
N PHE A 51 30.52 -2.75 18.08
CA PHE A 51 29.91 -1.85 17.11
C PHE A 51 28.93 -2.60 16.18
N GLU A 52 29.37 -3.74 15.67
CA GLU A 52 28.52 -4.61 14.84
C GLU A 52 27.25 -5.08 15.60
N ARG A 53 27.39 -5.38 16.87
CA ARG A 53 26.26 -5.76 17.73
C ARG A 53 25.24 -4.64 17.86
N VAL A 54 25.69 -3.39 18.10
CA VAL A 54 24.79 -2.22 18.20
C VAL A 54 24.04 -2.00 16.88
N GLU A 55 24.73 -2.11 15.76
CA GLU A 55 24.13 -1.98 14.43
C GLU A 55 23.07 -3.05 14.18
N LYS A 56 23.36 -4.32 14.52
CA LYS A 56 22.39 -5.43 14.37
C LYS A 56 21.20 -5.28 15.31
N LEU A 57 21.38 -4.79 16.53
CA LEU A 57 20.28 -4.51 17.45
C LEU A 57 19.36 -3.42 16.91
N ALA A 58 19.91 -2.33 16.37
CA ALA A 58 19.12 -1.29 15.73
C ALA A 58 18.35 -1.82 14.51
N THR A 59 18.98 -2.65 13.70
CA THR A 59 18.32 -3.33 12.56
C THR A 59 17.19 -4.22 13.02
N LEU A 60 17.40 -5.01 14.08
CA LEU A 60 16.38 -5.90 14.66
C LEU A 60 15.15 -5.10 15.12
N GLU A 61 15.37 -3.99 15.83
CA GLU A 61 14.28 -3.12 16.30
C GLU A 61 13.45 -2.57 15.13
N MET A 62 14.09 -2.10 14.06
CA MET A 62 13.41 -1.63 12.86
C MET A 62 12.60 -2.74 12.17
N LEU A 63 13.13 -3.95 12.11
CA LEU A 63 12.44 -5.09 11.51
C LEU A 63 11.23 -5.51 12.34
N GLU A 64 11.36 -5.53 13.67
CA GLU A 64 10.27 -5.86 14.59
C GLU A 64 9.15 -4.83 14.53
N GLU A 65 9.47 -3.54 14.50
CA GLU A 65 8.49 -2.47 14.32
C GLU A 65 7.75 -2.59 12.98
N SER A 66 8.49 -2.85 11.90
CA SER A 66 7.92 -3.06 10.57
C SER A 66 6.98 -4.27 10.53
N LEU A 67 7.37 -5.37 11.19
CA LEU A 67 6.55 -6.57 11.30
C LEU A 67 5.25 -6.30 12.07
N ASP A 68 5.34 -5.63 13.20
CA ASP A 68 4.16 -5.29 14.02
C ASP A 68 3.19 -4.42 13.25
N ASN A 69 3.69 -3.39 12.57
CA ASN A 69 2.87 -2.51 11.72
C ASN A 69 2.14 -3.31 10.62
N LYS A 70 2.85 -4.21 9.92
CA LYS A 70 2.23 -5.04 8.87
C LYS A 70 1.20 -6.03 9.42
N ARG A 71 1.44 -6.58 10.60
CA ARG A 71 0.46 -7.45 11.29
C ARG A 71 -0.80 -6.68 11.69
N GLN A 72 -0.66 -5.45 12.18
CA GLN A 72 -1.81 -4.58 12.47
C GLN A 72 -2.62 -4.27 11.21
N ILE A 73 -1.95 -3.95 10.10
CA ILE A 73 -2.59 -3.73 8.81
C ILE A 73 -3.37 -4.99 8.39
N LEU A 74 -2.75 -6.17 8.48
CA LEU A 74 -3.41 -7.42 8.13
C LEU A 74 -4.64 -7.69 9.01
N ALA A 75 -4.54 -7.45 10.31
CA ALA A 75 -5.64 -7.65 11.26
C ALA A 75 -6.84 -6.73 11.00
N SER A 76 -6.58 -5.50 10.51
CA SER A 76 -7.63 -4.53 10.17
C SER A 76 -8.14 -4.66 8.72
N SER A 77 -7.58 -5.56 7.93
CA SER A 77 -7.88 -5.70 6.50
C SER A 77 -9.00 -6.68 6.23
N VAL A 78 -9.81 -6.36 5.23
CA VAL A 78 -10.83 -7.24 4.67
C VAL A 78 -10.63 -7.39 3.16
N LEU A 79 -11.03 -8.53 2.61
CA LEU A 79 -10.96 -8.74 1.17
C LEU A 79 -11.97 -7.88 0.43
N LEU A 80 -11.53 -7.36 -0.71
CA LEU A 80 -12.40 -6.68 -1.65
C LEU A 80 -13.53 -7.63 -2.09
N PRO A 81 -14.80 -7.20 -2.00
CA PRO A 81 -15.93 -8.00 -2.48
C PRO A 81 -15.80 -8.32 -3.97
N SER A 82 -16.39 -9.43 -4.40
CA SER A 82 -16.41 -9.83 -5.82
C SER A 82 -16.93 -8.70 -6.70
N LYS A 83 -16.34 -8.60 -7.89
CA LYS A 83 -16.68 -7.55 -8.87
C LYS A 83 -18.18 -7.60 -9.20
N ARG A 84 -18.88 -6.52 -8.93
CA ARG A 84 -20.18 -6.22 -9.52
C ARG A 84 -19.97 -5.09 -10.53
N ALA A 85 -20.75 -5.09 -11.61
CA ALA A 85 -20.75 -3.95 -12.51
C ALA A 85 -21.00 -2.65 -11.72
N ARG A 86 -20.11 -1.70 -11.84
CA ARG A 86 -20.15 -0.46 -11.07
C ARG A 86 -20.48 0.71 -12.01
N LEU A 87 -21.46 1.49 -11.64
CA LEU A 87 -21.80 2.73 -12.33
C LEU A 87 -20.89 3.89 -11.89
N GLN A 88 -20.29 3.76 -10.70
CA GLN A 88 -19.41 4.76 -10.12
C GLN A 88 -18.07 4.16 -9.73
N VAL A 89 -17.03 4.98 -9.80
CA VAL A 89 -15.68 4.61 -9.37
C VAL A 89 -15.65 4.38 -7.85
N ALA A 90 -15.15 3.24 -7.45
CA ALA A 90 -14.94 2.87 -6.05
C ALA A 90 -13.60 2.15 -5.90
N ILE A 91 -13.21 1.84 -4.67
CA ILE A 91 -12.03 1.02 -4.42
C ILE A 91 -12.13 -0.32 -5.18
N GLY A 92 -11.06 -0.72 -5.83
CA GLY A 92 -10.99 -1.92 -6.68
C GLY A 92 -11.49 -1.70 -8.12
N SER A 93 -12.02 -0.53 -8.47
CA SER A 93 -12.38 -0.19 -9.85
C SER A 93 -11.15 -0.06 -10.73
N ILE A 94 -11.26 -0.59 -11.95
CA ILE A 94 -10.30 -0.32 -13.02
C ILE A 94 -10.92 0.78 -13.89
N VAL A 95 -10.19 1.87 -14.07
CA VAL A 95 -10.66 3.02 -14.84
C VAL A 95 -9.77 3.26 -16.04
N ASP A 96 -10.40 3.54 -17.16
CA ASP A 96 -9.73 4.04 -18.37
C ASP A 96 -10.01 5.53 -18.50
N LEU A 97 -8.94 6.31 -18.60
CA LEU A 97 -8.95 7.76 -18.71
C LEU A 97 -8.29 8.19 -19.99
N ILE A 98 -8.80 9.25 -20.61
CA ILE A 98 -8.22 9.84 -21.79
C ILE A 98 -7.85 11.30 -21.53
N ASP A 99 -6.67 11.73 -21.97
CA ASP A 99 -6.24 13.12 -21.86
C ASP A 99 -6.68 13.96 -23.05
N GLN A 100 -6.37 15.25 -23.02
CA GLN A 100 -6.69 16.18 -24.11
C GLN A 100 -5.94 15.87 -25.42
N GLN A 101 -4.86 15.09 -25.35
CA GLN A 101 -4.08 14.64 -26.52
C GLN A 101 -4.55 13.28 -27.06
N GLY A 102 -5.60 12.69 -26.47
CA GLY A 102 -6.14 11.40 -26.88
C GLY A 102 -5.36 10.19 -26.34
N ARG A 103 -4.45 10.39 -25.37
CA ARG A 103 -3.71 9.29 -24.76
C ARG A 103 -4.56 8.59 -23.71
N LEU A 104 -4.55 7.27 -23.76
CA LEU A 104 -5.29 6.40 -22.83
C LEU A 104 -4.43 6.01 -21.64
N PHE A 105 -4.98 6.16 -20.44
CA PHE A 105 -4.38 5.72 -19.19
C PHE A 105 -5.31 4.74 -18.49
N ARG A 106 -4.75 3.66 -17.99
CA ARG A 106 -5.49 2.67 -17.20
C ARG A 106 -4.94 2.63 -15.79
N TYR A 107 -5.83 2.81 -14.81
CA TYR A 107 -5.50 2.74 -13.39
C TYR A 107 -6.46 1.82 -12.65
N THR A 108 -5.93 1.20 -11.61
CA THR A 108 -6.73 0.46 -10.62
C THR A 108 -6.70 1.22 -9.30
N LEU A 109 -7.87 1.53 -8.75
CA LEU A 109 -7.96 2.20 -7.45
C LEU A 109 -7.85 1.17 -6.33
N VAL A 110 -6.88 1.39 -5.46
CA VAL A 110 -6.55 0.48 -4.37
C VAL A 110 -6.36 1.22 -3.05
N ASP A 111 -6.31 0.49 -1.95
CA ASP A 111 -5.88 1.04 -0.67
C ASP A 111 -4.40 1.49 -0.76
N SER A 112 -4.03 2.47 0.05
CA SER A 112 -2.66 3.03 0.07
C SER A 112 -1.58 1.96 0.29
N VAL A 113 -1.90 0.90 1.01
CA VAL A 113 -0.99 -0.24 1.27
C VAL A 113 -0.65 -1.02 0.00
N GLU A 114 -1.57 -1.06 -0.96
CA GLU A 114 -1.39 -1.75 -2.24
C GLU A 114 -0.89 -0.83 -3.36
N ALA A 115 -0.82 0.48 -3.13
CA ALA A 115 -0.49 1.44 -4.18
C ALA A 115 0.90 1.17 -4.78
N ASN A 116 0.94 1.07 -6.10
CA ASN A 116 2.15 0.96 -6.89
C ASN A 116 1.94 1.64 -8.24
N PRO A 117 2.35 2.91 -8.37
CA PRO A 117 2.15 3.65 -9.61
C PRO A 117 2.84 3.02 -10.83
N SER A 118 3.91 2.25 -10.61
CA SER A 118 4.64 1.58 -11.71
C SER A 118 3.81 0.54 -12.45
N ASP A 119 2.84 -0.08 -11.79
CA ASP A 119 1.93 -1.06 -12.40
C ASP A 119 0.48 -0.56 -12.50
N GLY A 120 0.28 0.76 -12.41
CA GLY A 120 -1.02 1.39 -12.57
C GLY A 120 -1.96 1.29 -11.37
N ARG A 121 -1.47 0.88 -10.21
CA ARG A 121 -2.25 0.85 -8.96
C ARG A 121 -2.10 2.18 -8.22
N ILE A 122 -3.15 2.97 -8.18
CA ILE A 122 -3.16 4.26 -7.49
C ILE A 122 -3.97 4.20 -6.21
N SER A 123 -3.49 4.90 -5.18
CA SER A 123 -4.19 4.98 -3.90
C SER A 123 -5.47 5.81 -4.03
N ILE A 124 -6.55 5.34 -3.40
CA ILE A 124 -7.78 6.14 -3.21
C ILE A 124 -7.53 7.42 -2.39
N ALA A 125 -6.45 7.48 -1.62
CA ALA A 125 -6.05 8.66 -0.86
C ALA A 125 -5.16 9.63 -1.66
N SER A 126 -4.68 9.23 -2.84
CA SER A 126 -3.91 10.11 -3.72
C SER A 126 -4.79 11.24 -4.30
N PRO A 127 -4.20 12.37 -4.73
CA PRO A 127 -4.97 13.45 -5.34
C PRO A 127 -5.85 12.99 -6.50
N LEU A 128 -5.31 12.20 -7.41
CA LEU A 128 -6.07 11.64 -8.54
C LEU A 128 -7.12 10.62 -8.05
N GLY A 129 -6.78 9.74 -7.13
CA GLY A 129 -7.71 8.76 -6.57
C GLY A 129 -8.91 9.41 -5.88
N LYS A 130 -8.69 10.44 -5.08
CA LYS A 130 -9.76 11.21 -4.44
C LYS A 130 -10.69 11.87 -5.44
N THR A 131 -10.15 12.39 -6.53
CA THR A 131 -10.92 13.05 -7.59
C THR A 131 -11.76 12.04 -8.39
N LEU A 132 -11.25 10.82 -8.57
CA LEU A 132 -11.92 9.76 -9.32
C LEU A 132 -13.05 9.09 -8.52
N LEU A 133 -12.94 8.97 -7.21
CA LEU A 133 -13.96 8.31 -6.38
C LEU A 133 -15.34 8.92 -6.59
N GLY A 134 -16.33 8.06 -6.85
CA GLY A 134 -17.72 8.46 -7.08
C GLY A 134 -18.03 9.00 -8.47
N LYS A 135 -17.03 9.13 -9.35
CA LYS A 135 -17.23 9.58 -10.73
C LYS A 135 -17.88 8.49 -11.58
N THR A 136 -18.58 8.95 -12.63
CA THR A 136 -19.22 8.09 -13.63
C THR A 136 -18.52 8.23 -14.98
N VAL A 137 -18.85 7.32 -15.91
CA VAL A 137 -18.36 7.41 -17.29
C VAL A 137 -18.77 8.77 -17.90
N GLN A 138 -17.89 9.36 -18.66
CA GLN A 138 -17.96 10.70 -19.28
C GLN A 138 -17.64 11.88 -18.34
N ASP A 139 -17.52 11.65 -17.02
CA ASP A 139 -17.08 12.71 -16.12
C ASP A 139 -15.65 13.15 -16.43
N ILE A 140 -15.41 14.44 -16.30
CA ILE A 140 -14.09 15.04 -16.43
C ILE A 140 -13.49 15.18 -15.04
N VAL A 141 -12.28 14.70 -14.86
CA VAL A 141 -11.49 14.85 -13.63
C VAL A 141 -10.37 15.84 -13.87
N GLU A 142 -10.25 16.80 -12.98
CA GLU A 142 -9.14 17.76 -12.96
C GLU A 142 -8.28 17.47 -11.73
N TRP A 143 -6.97 17.38 -11.95
CA TRP A 143 -6.02 17.22 -10.86
C TRP A 143 -4.74 17.99 -11.17
N GLY A 144 -4.15 18.56 -10.12
CA GLY A 144 -3.01 19.45 -10.23
C GLY A 144 -3.32 20.86 -9.72
N ASN A 145 -2.35 21.74 -9.72
CA ASN A 145 -2.46 23.09 -9.18
C ASN A 145 -2.45 24.15 -10.32
N GLY A 146 -3.51 24.92 -10.41
CA GLY A 146 -3.58 26.13 -11.23
C GLY A 146 -3.40 25.88 -12.74
N ILE A 147 -2.44 26.57 -13.36
CA ILE A 147 -2.20 26.59 -14.81
C ILE A 147 -1.79 25.22 -15.37
N THR A 148 -1.30 24.32 -14.53
CA THR A 148 -0.84 22.97 -14.91
C THR A 148 -1.86 21.88 -14.55
N ALA A 149 -3.12 22.25 -14.34
CA ALA A 149 -4.17 21.27 -14.07
C ALA A 149 -4.35 20.32 -15.27
N ASN A 150 -4.20 19.03 -15.03
CA ASN A 150 -4.46 18.01 -16.03
C ASN A 150 -5.94 17.68 -16.05
N LYS A 151 -6.53 17.65 -17.24
CA LYS A 151 -7.92 17.24 -17.46
C LYS A 151 -7.93 15.85 -18.08
N LEU A 152 -8.61 14.93 -17.43
CA LEU A 152 -8.80 13.57 -17.89
C LEU A 152 -10.30 13.27 -17.97
N GLN A 153 -10.72 12.62 -19.03
CA GLN A 153 -12.10 12.14 -19.17
C GLN A 153 -12.16 10.66 -18.84
N LEU A 154 -13.11 10.28 -17.97
CA LEU A 154 -13.37 8.91 -17.63
C LEU A 154 -14.19 8.24 -18.75
N VAL A 155 -13.60 7.25 -19.42
CA VAL A 155 -14.24 6.58 -20.57
C VAL A 155 -14.76 5.19 -20.24
N ARG A 156 -14.23 4.54 -19.21
CA ARG A 156 -14.66 3.20 -18.81
C ARG A 156 -14.41 2.96 -17.32
N ILE A 157 -15.34 2.21 -16.71
CA ILE A 157 -15.22 1.66 -15.36
C ILE A 157 -15.43 0.13 -15.43
N ALA A 158 -14.48 -0.61 -14.85
CA ALA A 158 -14.59 -2.07 -14.77
C ALA A 158 -14.44 -2.59 -13.34
#